data_1cb6507a83b3482ab0b0f45887d955fd
#
_entry.id   1cb6507a83b3482ab0b0f45887d955fd
#
_cell.length_a   1.000
_cell.length_b   1.000
_cell.length_c   1.000
_cell.angle_alpha   90.00
_cell.angle_beta   90.00
_cell.angle_gamma   90.00
#
_symmetry.space_group_name_H-M   'P 1'
#
loop_
_entity.id
_entity.type
_entity.pdbx_description
1 polymer ?
#
loop_
_entity_poly.entity_id
_entity_poly.type
_entity_poly.pdbx_seq_one_letter_code
_entity_poly.pdbx_strand_id
1 'polypeptide(L)' 'MSKSITKQHITDCFNALSRKYSLDKITVNMIIEESGVSKATFYRYFLD' A
#
# COMPACT_ATOMS: atom_id res chain seq x y z
N MET A 1 -4.65 -10.55 -17.89
CA MET A 1 -4.73 -9.96 -17.13
C MET A 1 -4.16 -8.81 -16.89
N SER A 2 -4.48 -7.79 -16.80
CA SER A 2 -3.86 -6.62 -16.67
C SER A 2 -3.82 -6.13 -15.34
N LYS A 3 -3.86 -6.91 -14.32
CA LYS A 3 -3.77 -6.40 -13.07
C LYS A 3 -2.46 -5.87 -12.84
N SER A 4 -2.33 -4.78 -12.19
CA SER A 4 -1.07 -4.17 -11.86
C SER A 4 -0.43 -4.94 -10.72
N ILE A 5 0.77 -5.41 -10.94
CA ILE A 5 1.51 -6.12 -9.91
C ILE A 5 1.83 -5.16 -8.77
N THR A 6 2.12 -3.90 -9.09
CA THR A 6 2.43 -2.91 -8.08
C THR A 6 1.23 -2.67 -7.17
N LYS A 7 0.05 -2.55 -7.75
CA LYS A 7 -1.15 -2.33 -6.95
C LYS A 7 -1.42 -3.52 -6.05
N GLN A 8 -1.24 -4.72 -6.58
CA GLN A 8 -1.42 -5.93 -5.79
C GLN A 8 -0.42 -5.98 -4.64
N HIS A 9 0.82 -5.59 -4.92
CA HIS A 9 1.85 -5.59 -3.90
C HIS A 9 1.49 -4.61 -2.77
N ILE A 10 1.00 -3.43 -3.12
CA ILE A 10 0.63 -2.44 -2.12
C ILE A 10 -0.54 -2.96 -1.28
N THR A 11 -1.51 -3.59 -1.92
CA THR A 11 -2.64 -4.15 -1.22
C THR A 11 -2.20 -5.25 -0.24
N ASP A 12 -1.27 -6.09 -0.68
CA ASP A 12 -0.75 -7.15 0.18
C ASP A 12 -0.04 -6.56 1.39
N CYS A 13 0.71 -5.46 1.19
CA CYS A 13 1.39 -4.82 2.29
C CYS A 13 0.40 -4.21 3.28
N PHE A 14 -0.67 -3.61 2.76
CA PHE A 14 -1.69 -3.06 3.63
C PHE A 14 -2.34 -4.18 4.46
N ASN A 15 -2.63 -5.31 3.83
CA ASN A 15 -3.22 -6.43 4.55
C ASN A 15 -2.28 -6.95 5.63
N ALA A 16 -0.99 -7.00 5.34
CA ALA A 16 -0.03 -7.45 6.33
C ALA A 16 0.02 -6.48 7.50
N LEU A 17 -0.02 -5.18 7.23
CA LEU A 17 0.00 -4.20 8.30
C LEU A 17 -1.27 -4.28 9.14
N SER A 18 -2.40 -4.57 8.51
CA SER A 18 -3.65 -4.63 9.24
C SER A 18 -3.70 -5.79 10.23
N ARG A 19 -2.79 -6.74 10.09
CA ARG A 19 -2.70 -7.83 11.04
C ARG A 19 -1.86 -7.46 12.24
N LYS A 20 -0.98 -6.46 12.08
CA LYS A 20 -0.11 -6.04 13.15
C LYS A 20 -0.64 -4.84 13.90
N TYR A 21 -1.38 -3.97 13.21
CA TYR A 21 -1.83 -2.71 13.78
C TYR A 21 -3.32 -2.53 13.53
N SER A 22 -3.95 -1.71 14.36
CA SER A 22 -5.34 -1.36 14.14
C SER A 22 -5.42 -0.50 12.90
N LEU A 23 -6.54 -0.55 12.20
CA LEU A 23 -6.70 0.22 10.97
C LEU A 23 -6.51 1.71 11.20
N ASP A 24 -6.94 2.22 12.34
CA ASP A 24 -6.81 3.64 12.60
C ASP A 24 -5.37 4.05 12.89
N LYS A 25 -4.47 3.09 13.04
CA LYS A 25 -3.07 3.41 13.26
C LYS A 25 -2.22 3.26 12.01
N ILE A 26 -2.79 2.71 10.95
CA ILE A 26 -2.06 2.53 9.71
C ILE A 26 -2.08 3.84 8.92
N THR A 27 -0.92 4.31 8.50
CA THR A 27 -0.83 5.54 7.72
C THR A 27 -0.30 5.23 6.33
N VAL A 28 -0.48 6.18 5.43
CA VAL A 28 0.04 6.05 4.07
C VAL A 28 1.55 5.85 4.10
N ASN A 29 2.25 6.57 4.98
CA ASN A 29 3.70 6.41 5.06
C ASN A 29 4.09 5.00 5.44
N MET A 30 3.34 4.37 6.34
CA MET A 30 3.62 3.00 6.72
C MET A 30 3.47 2.06 5.53
N ILE A 31 2.46 2.28 4.73
CA ILE A 31 2.22 1.44 3.56
C ILE A 31 3.33 1.63 2.54
N ILE A 32 3.73 2.88 2.33
CA ILE A 32 4.79 3.19 1.39
C ILE A 32 6.11 2.54 1.83
N GLU A 33 6.42 2.63 3.10
CA GLU A 33 7.66 2.04 3.60
C GLU A 33 7.63 0.53 3.51
N GLU A 34 6.51 -0.06 3.83
CA GLU A 34 6.41 -1.52 3.81
C GLU A 34 6.48 -2.05 2.39
N SER A 35 5.84 -1.34 1.45
CA SER A 35 5.80 -1.81 0.06
C SER A 35 7.03 -1.42 -0.73
N GLY A 36 7.75 -0.42 -0.29
CA GLY A 36 8.93 0.02 -1.02
C GLY A 36 8.64 0.87 -2.24
N VAL A 37 7.39 1.27 -2.45
CA VAL A 37 7.08 2.12 -3.60
C VAL A 37 7.24 3.58 -3.20
N SER A 38 7.34 4.47 -4.19
CA SER A 38 7.43 5.88 -3.89
C SER A 38 6.04 6.42 -3.59
N LYS A 39 5.99 7.57 -2.92
CA LYS A 39 4.73 8.20 -2.63
C LYS A 39 3.98 8.54 -3.91
N ALA A 40 4.69 8.98 -4.93
CA ALA A 40 4.06 9.32 -6.20
C ALA A 40 3.40 8.09 -6.82
N THR A 41 4.09 6.95 -6.76
CA THR A 41 3.53 5.72 -7.30
C THR A 41 2.29 5.31 -6.53
N PHE A 42 2.34 5.43 -5.20
CA PHE A 42 1.19 5.06 -4.37
C PHE A 42 -0.03 5.90 -4.77
N TYR A 43 0.13 7.21 -4.83
CA TYR A 43 -1.00 8.07 -5.16
C TYR A 43 -1.48 7.87 -6.59
N ARG A 44 -0.59 7.52 -7.47
CA ARG A 44 -0.98 7.26 -8.85
C ARG A 44 -1.96 6.11 -8.94
N TYR A 45 -1.78 5.08 -8.11
CA TYR A 45 -2.66 3.93 -8.16
C TYR A 45 -3.92 4.09 -7.33
N PHE A 46 -3.92 4.96 -6.33
CA PHE A 46 -5.05 5.03 -5.43
C PHE A 46 -5.82 6.34 -5.45
N LEU A 47 -5.26 7.39 -6.00
CA LEU A 47 -5.98 8.65 -6.08
C LEU A 47 -6.31 9.07 -7.48
N ASP A 48 -5.67 8.49 -8.46
CA ASP A 48 -5.91 8.91 -9.81
C ASP A 48 -6.97 8.08 -10.50
#